data_ac46c92e3aacb6a20684abc10e88dfad
#
_entry.id   ac46c92e3aacb6a20684abc10e88dfad
#
_cell.length_a   1.000
_cell.length_b   1.000
_cell.length_c   1.000
_cell.angle_alpha   90.00
_cell.angle_beta   90.00
_cell.angle_gamma   90.00
#
_symmetry.space_group_name_H-M   'P 1'
#
loop_
_entity.id
_entity.type
_entity.pdbx_description
1 polymer ?
#
loop_
_entity_poly.entity_id
_entity_poly.type
_entity_poly.pdbx_seq_one_letter_code
_entity_poly.pdbx_strand_id
1 'polypeptide(L)'
;MSRNFRALLEAQWAKGKFVCVGLDTDVNKLPKIVQTQNLTDSMITFNREIIGATKDLVCAFKPNSAFYEKHGADGWGVLHKTCCMIREYAPDVPIIWDAKRADIGNTNEGYVEAFLKLKADALTVNPYLGAEALKPFLDLTDSGIIVLCRTSNPGAGEFQDLIVETNWEP
;
A
#
# COMPACT_ATOMS: atom_id res chain seq x y z
N MET A 1 11.45 15.66 -11.16
CA MET A 1 10.23 15.23 -11.87
C MET A 1 9.30 14.61 -10.85
N SER A 2 8.02 14.96 -10.86
CA SER A 2 7.01 14.27 -10.05
C SER A 2 6.98 12.80 -10.47
N ARG A 3 6.75 11.89 -9.50
CA ARG A 3 6.62 10.45 -9.78
C ARG A 3 5.18 10.20 -10.19
N ASN A 4 4.96 9.59 -11.32
CA ASN A 4 3.65 9.18 -11.78
C ASN A 4 3.52 7.67 -11.66
N PHE A 5 2.57 7.20 -10.85
CA PHE A 5 2.36 5.77 -10.55
C PHE A 5 2.14 4.93 -11.80
N ARG A 6 1.28 5.40 -12.71
CA ARG A 6 0.95 4.67 -13.92
C ARG A 6 2.19 4.50 -14.81
N ALA A 7 2.92 5.58 -15.04
CA ALA A 7 4.14 5.54 -15.85
C ALA A 7 5.20 4.60 -15.25
N LEU A 8 5.37 4.61 -13.92
CA LEU A 8 6.29 3.70 -13.22
C LEU A 8 5.88 2.24 -13.40
N LEU A 9 4.58 1.94 -13.24
CA LEU A 9 4.07 0.58 -13.34
C LEU A 9 4.18 0.04 -14.77
N GLU A 10 3.77 0.83 -15.77
CA GLU A 10 3.87 0.49 -17.18
C GLU A 10 5.34 0.27 -17.62
N ALA A 11 6.27 1.05 -17.06
CA ALA A 11 7.70 0.86 -17.30
C ALA A 11 8.24 -0.47 -16.76
N GLN A 12 7.69 -0.98 -15.65
CA GLN A 12 8.05 -2.32 -15.15
C GLN A 12 7.41 -3.43 -16.00
N TRP A 13 6.16 -3.26 -16.41
CA TRP A 13 5.48 -4.21 -17.30
C TRP A 13 6.17 -4.32 -18.67
N ALA A 14 6.64 -3.23 -19.22
CA ALA A 14 7.44 -3.23 -20.46
C ALA A 14 8.76 -4.04 -20.33
N LYS A 15 9.27 -4.22 -19.10
CA LYS A 15 10.42 -5.08 -18.78
C LYS A 15 10.01 -6.55 -18.49
N GLY A 16 8.74 -6.91 -18.68
CA GLY A 16 8.21 -8.26 -18.37
C GLY A 16 8.01 -8.54 -16.88
N LYS A 17 7.96 -7.51 -16.02
CA LYS A 17 7.79 -7.65 -14.56
C LYS A 17 6.34 -7.44 -14.19
N PHE A 18 5.68 -8.47 -13.65
CA PHE A 18 4.26 -8.45 -13.30
C PHE A 18 3.99 -8.83 -11.84
N VAL A 19 5.01 -9.16 -11.08
CA VAL A 19 4.86 -9.58 -9.68
C VAL A 19 4.87 -8.36 -8.76
N CYS A 20 3.88 -8.25 -7.88
CA CYS A 20 3.85 -7.32 -6.76
C CYS A 20 4.22 -8.07 -5.49
N VAL A 21 5.27 -7.63 -4.78
CA VAL A 21 5.69 -8.26 -3.52
C VAL A 21 5.05 -7.53 -2.34
N GLY A 22 4.26 -8.27 -1.54
CA GLY A 22 3.72 -7.82 -0.26
C GLY A 22 4.82 -7.79 0.82
N LEU A 23 4.87 -6.68 1.57
CA LEU A 23 5.75 -6.54 2.74
C LEU A 23 4.89 -6.54 4.02
N ASP A 24 4.18 -7.66 4.21
CA ASP A 24 3.26 -7.90 5.30
C ASP A 24 4.02 -8.58 6.46
N THR A 25 4.96 -7.85 7.06
CA THR A 25 5.96 -8.38 7.99
C THR A 25 5.36 -8.76 9.34
N ASP A 26 5.10 -10.05 9.51
CA ASP A 26 4.63 -10.62 10.78
C ASP A 26 5.82 -11.08 11.62
N VAL A 27 6.05 -10.38 12.72
CA VAL A 27 7.19 -10.62 13.62
C VAL A 27 7.24 -12.05 14.18
N ASN A 28 6.07 -12.70 14.33
CA ASN A 28 5.99 -14.06 14.83
C ASN A 28 6.42 -15.11 13.79
N LYS A 29 6.57 -14.70 12.53
CA LYS A 29 6.95 -15.57 11.41
C LYS A 29 8.34 -15.26 10.84
N LEU A 30 9.06 -14.32 11.46
CA LEU A 30 10.40 -13.98 11.00
C LEU A 30 11.36 -15.17 11.12
N PRO A 31 12.17 -15.42 10.10
CA PRO A 31 13.25 -16.41 10.20
C PRO A 31 14.23 -16.05 11.33
N LYS A 32 14.74 -17.05 12.05
CA LYS A 32 15.67 -16.83 13.18
C LYS A 32 16.88 -15.99 12.81
N ILE A 33 17.37 -16.11 11.58
CA ILE A 33 18.57 -15.41 11.09
C ILE A 33 18.42 -13.88 11.06
N VAL A 34 17.17 -13.37 10.96
CA VAL A 34 16.90 -11.91 10.95
C VAL A 34 16.36 -11.41 12.29
N GLN A 35 16.14 -12.33 13.26
CA GLN A 35 15.66 -11.94 14.59
C GLN A 35 16.81 -11.33 15.40
N THR A 36 16.55 -10.15 15.97
CA THR A 36 17.41 -9.44 16.90
C THR A 36 16.69 -9.25 18.23
N GLN A 37 17.36 -8.68 19.24
CA GLN A 37 16.72 -8.32 20.50
C GLN A 37 15.70 -7.18 20.34
N ASN A 38 15.81 -6.40 19.25
CA ASN A 38 14.91 -5.30 18.95
C ASN A 38 13.97 -5.69 17.81
N LEU A 39 12.65 -5.60 18.08
CA LEU A 39 11.61 -5.93 17.11
C LEU A 39 11.68 -5.09 15.84
N THR A 40 11.90 -3.80 16.00
CA THR A 40 12.01 -2.83 14.90
C THR A 40 13.16 -3.18 13.97
N ASP A 41 14.33 -3.50 14.53
CA ASP A 41 15.51 -3.90 13.75
C ASP A 41 15.30 -5.22 13.02
N SER A 42 14.60 -6.17 13.64
CA SER A 42 14.25 -7.44 13.01
C SER A 42 13.35 -7.23 11.79
N MET A 43 12.31 -6.39 11.91
CA MET A 43 11.41 -6.05 10.80
C MET A 43 12.16 -5.32 9.67
N ILE A 44 12.98 -4.34 10.00
CA ILE A 44 13.77 -3.57 9.03
C ILE A 44 14.73 -4.48 8.29
N THR A 45 15.43 -5.36 9.02
CA THR A 45 16.37 -6.31 8.42
C THR A 45 15.65 -7.25 7.47
N PHE A 46 14.54 -7.84 7.89
CA PHE A 46 13.75 -8.71 7.02
C PHE A 46 13.28 -8.01 5.76
N ASN A 47 12.68 -6.81 5.89
CA ASN A 47 12.20 -6.04 4.75
C ASN A 47 13.34 -5.69 3.79
N ARG A 48 14.51 -5.32 4.31
CA ARG A 48 15.69 -5.01 3.50
C ARG A 48 16.14 -6.23 2.67
N GLU A 49 16.19 -7.42 3.29
CA GLU A 49 16.60 -8.64 2.58
C GLU A 49 15.58 -9.01 1.49
N ILE A 50 14.28 -8.90 1.77
CA ILE A 50 13.23 -9.15 0.77
C ILE A 50 13.32 -8.14 -0.38
N ILE A 51 13.43 -6.85 -0.09
CA ILE A 51 13.58 -5.80 -1.11
C ILE A 51 14.83 -6.09 -1.97
N GLY A 52 15.97 -6.35 -1.33
CA GLY A 52 17.23 -6.63 -2.01
C GLY A 52 17.14 -7.83 -2.96
N ALA A 53 16.51 -8.92 -2.50
CA ALA A 53 16.37 -10.15 -3.27
C ALA A 53 15.36 -10.06 -4.43
N THR A 54 14.39 -9.13 -4.36
CA THR A 54 13.26 -9.11 -5.31
C THR A 54 13.18 -7.86 -6.18
N LYS A 55 13.94 -6.81 -5.88
CA LYS A 55 13.88 -5.50 -6.57
C LYS A 55 13.99 -5.56 -8.09
N ASP A 56 14.75 -6.53 -8.60
CA ASP A 56 14.97 -6.71 -10.03
C ASP A 56 13.89 -7.58 -10.70
N LEU A 57 12.94 -8.12 -9.94
CA LEU A 57 11.92 -9.07 -10.40
C LEU A 57 10.50 -8.49 -10.36
N VAL A 58 10.27 -7.45 -9.56
CA VAL A 58 8.92 -6.96 -9.23
C VAL A 58 8.50 -5.75 -10.06
N CYS A 59 7.18 -5.59 -10.23
CA CYS A 59 6.58 -4.37 -10.77
C CYS A 59 6.18 -3.38 -9.67
N ALA A 60 6.01 -3.83 -8.41
CA ALA A 60 5.67 -2.99 -7.27
C ALA A 60 6.02 -3.68 -5.94
N PHE A 61 6.21 -2.88 -4.89
CA PHE A 61 6.17 -3.32 -3.50
C PHE A 61 4.92 -2.81 -2.81
N LYS A 62 4.31 -3.67 -1.96
CA LYS A 62 3.05 -3.33 -1.29
C LYS A 62 3.10 -3.63 0.21
N PRO A 63 3.63 -2.70 1.04
CA PRO A 63 3.51 -2.81 2.49
C PRO A 63 2.06 -2.60 2.94
N ASN A 64 1.57 -3.50 3.82
CA ASN A 64 0.24 -3.42 4.40
C ASN A 64 0.31 -2.78 5.79
N SER A 65 -0.38 -1.67 5.97
CA SER A 65 -0.42 -0.86 7.19
C SER A 65 -0.63 -1.68 8.46
N ALA A 66 -1.56 -2.63 8.47
CA ALA A 66 -1.95 -3.35 9.68
C ALA A 66 -0.78 -4.08 10.36
N PHE A 67 0.18 -4.57 9.57
CA PHE A 67 1.36 -5.26 10.10
C PHE A 67 2.35 -4.32 10.81
N TYR A 68 2.26 -3.05 10.54
CA TYR A 68 3.10 -2.01 11.13
C TYR A 68 2.34 -1.27 12.23
N GLU A 69 1.12 -0.81 11.96
CA GLU A 69 0.30 0.00 12.88
C GLU A 69 0.06 -0.70 14.22
N LYS A 70 -0.05 -2.03 14.23
CA LYS A 70 -0.18 -2.81 15.48
C LYS A 70 0.98 -2.62 16.48
N HIS A 71 2.10 -2.08 16.03
CA HIS A 71 3.28 -1.80 16.85
C HIS A 71 3.39 -0.32 17.24
N GLY A 72 2.33 0.48 17.07
CA GLY A 72 2.29 1.89 17.45
C GLY A 72 3.30 2.75 16.70
N ALA A 73 3.91 3.71 17.40
CA ALA A 73 4.86 4.66 16.80
C ALA A 73 6.08 3.97 16.18
N ASP A 74 6.59 2.93 16.80
CA ASP A 74 7.73 2.16 16.30
C ASP A 74 7.39 1.49 14.97
N GLY A 75 6.20 0.91 14.85
CA GLY A 75 5.72 0.31 13.61
C GLY A 75 5.58 1.32 12.48
N TRP A 76 5.08 2.52 12.76
CA TRP A 76 5.06 3.62 11.78
C TRP A 76 6.47 4.01 11.34
N GLY A 77 7.43 4.04 12.26
CA GLY A 77 8.85 4.25 11.96
C GLY A 77 9.40 3.18 11.01
N VAL A 78 9.06 1.90 11.25
CA VAL A 78 9.45 0.79 10.37
C VAL A 78 8.82 0.93 8.99
N LEU A 79 7.52 1.25 8.89
CA LEU A 79 6.84 1.46 7.61
C LEU A 79 7.52 2.57 6.79
N HIS A 80 7.77 3.72 7.42
CA HIS A 80 8.46 4.83 6.78
C HIS A 80 9.86 4.44 6.32
N LYS A 81 10.64 3.77 7.18
CA LYS A 81 11.99 3.27 6.82
C LYS A 81 11.94 2.28 5.68
N THR A 82 10.94 1.39 5.65
CA THR A 82 10.72 0.43 4.55
C THR A 82 10.47 1.16 3.23
N CYS A 83 9.62 2.19 3.20
CA CYS A 83 9.41 2.99 2.00
C CYS A 83 10.69 3.71 1.55
N CYS A 84 11.49 4.23 2.50
CA CYS A 84 12.79 4.84 2.20
C CYS A 84 13.75 3.82 1.56
N MET A 85 13.83 2.60 2.10
CA MET A 85 14.68 1.54 1.54
C MET A 85 14.26 1.15 0.13
N ILE A 86 12.95 1.04 -0.14
CA ILE A 86 12.48 0.78 -1.51
C ILE A 86 12.93 1.90 -2.45
N ARG A 87 12.80 3.16 -2.03
CA ARG A 87 13.26 4.31 -2.83
C ARG A 87 14.75 4.29 -3.13
N GLU A 88 15.54 3.83 -2.18
CA GLU A 88 17.01 3.75 -2.30
C GLU A 88 17.44 2.59 -3.19
N TYR A 89 16.86 1.40 -2.98
CA TYR A 89 17.35 0.17 -3.64
C TYR A 89 16.64 -0.14 -4.97
N ALA A 90 15.42 0.40 -5.15
CA ALA A 90 14.57 0.19 -6.31
C ALA A 90 13.84 1.50 -6.72
N PRO A 91 14.58 2.56 -7.10
CA PRO A 91 14.01 3.90 -7.32
C PRO A 91 12.92 3.93 -8.40
N ASP A 92 12.96 3.03 -9.37
CA ASP A 92 12.00 2.95 -10.48
C ASP A 92 10.80 2.04 -10.17
N VAL A 93 10.80 1.34 -9.04
CA VAL A 93 9.69 0.46 -8.64
C VAL A 93 8.69 1.25 -7.80
N PRO A 94 7.39 1.23 -8.15
CA PRO A 94 6.37 1.93 -7.39
C PRO A 94 6.08 1.25 -6.04
N ILE A 95 5.68 2.09 -5.07
CA ILE A 95 5.26 1.68 -3.73
C ILE A 95 3.75 1.82 -3.62
N ILE A 96 3.06 0.75 -3.29
CA ILE A 96 1.62 0.73 -3.02
C ILE A 96 1.42 0.66 -1.50
N TRP A 97 0.91 1.70 -0.88
CA TRP A 97 0.54 1.66 0.53
C TRP A 97 -0.83 0.98 0.70
N ASP A 98 -0.83 -0.26 1.16
CA ASP A 98 -2.07 -1.02 1.38
C ASP A 98 -2.67 -0.68 2.75
N ALA A 99 -3.42 0.42 2.81
CA ALA A 99 -3.98 0.98 4.04
C ALA A 99 -5.51 0.95 4.09
N LYS A 100 -6.17 0.77 2.95
CA LYS A 100 -7.64 0.70 2.81
C LYS A 100 -8.34 1.87 3.52
N ARG A 101 -7.81 3.10 3.30
CA ARG A 101 -8.32 4.32 3.94
C ARG A 101 -9.65 4.74 3.31
N ALA A 102 -10.53 5.23 4.13
CA ALA A 102 -11.68 6.03 3.79
C ALA A 102 -12.30 6.62 5.05
N ASP A 103 -12.70 7.87 4.96
CA ASP A 103 -13.50 8.61 5.91
C ASP A 103 -14.22 9.71 5.13
N ILE A 104 -14.82 10.67 5.80
CA ILE A 104 -15.45 11.82 5.18
C ILE A 104 -14.52 13.03 5.12
N GLY A 105 -14.72 13.89 4.13
CA GLY A 105 -14.21 15.26 4.01
C GLY A 105 -12.79 15.46 4.53
N ASN A 106 -12.65 16.33 5.50
CA ASN A 106 -11.38 16.77 6.08
C ASN A 106 -10.56 15.65 6.77
N THR A 107 -11.20 14.58 7.21
CA THR A 107 -10.50 13.41 7.75
C THR A 107 -9.65 12.73 6.66
N ASN A 108 -10.19 12.63 5.45
CA ASN A 108 -9.45 12.10 4.31
C ASN A 108 -8.25 12.98 3.90
N GLU A 109 -8.30 14.29 4.12
CA GLU A 109 -7.13 15.17 3.93
C GLU A 109 -5.97 14.76 4.83
N GLY A 110 -6.25 14.39 6.09
CA GLY A 110 -5.23 13.84 7.01
C GLY A 110 -4.61 12.53 6.50
N TYR A 111 -5.40 11.64 5.90
CA TYR A 111 -4.88 10.42 5.28
C TYR A 111 -4.06 10.70 4.01
N VAL A 112 -4.46 11.69 3.21
CA VAL A 112 -3.68 12.15 2.05
C VAL A 112 -2.31 12.68 2.51
N GLU A 113 -2.27 13.51 3.56
CA GLU A 113 -1.00 13.99 4.09
C GLU A 113 -0.09 12.84 4.57
N ALA A 114 -0.64 11.85 5.27
CA ALA A 114 0.11 10.68 5.71
C ALA A 114 0.67 9.89 4.52
N PHE A 115 -0.12 9.70 3.47
CA PHE A 115 0.30 9.07 2.22
C PHE A 115 1.46 9.81 1.56
N LEU A 116 1.36 11.13 1.44
CA LEU A 116 2.42 11.96 0.85
C LEU A 116 3.71 11.94 1.70
N LYS A 117 3.59 11.93 3.03
CA LYS A 117 4.75 11.82 3.95
C LYS A 117 5.45 10.46 3.84
N LEU A 118 4.72 9.38 3.60
CA LEU A 118 5.32 8.07 3.33
C LEU A 118 6.01 8.02 1.97
N LYS A 119 5.75 8.97 1.08
CA LYS A 119 6.25 9.00 -0.30
C LYS A 119 5.86 7.72 -1.07
N ALA A 120 4.71 7.14 -0.78
CA ALA A 120 4.15 6.06 -1.57
C ALA A 120 3.63 6.61 -2.92
N ASP A 121 3.49 5.72 -3.91
CA ASP A 121 3.03 6.10 -5.26
C ASP A 121 1.57 5.75 -5.47
N ALA A 122 1.04 4.81 -4.70
CA ALA A 122 -0.35 4.41 -4.73
C ALA A 122 -0.89 4.08 -3.34
N LEU A 123 -2.21 4.15 -3.20
CA LEU A 123 -2.94 3.92 -1.95
C LEU A 123 -4.17 3.05 -2.22
N THR A 124 -4.45 2.07 -1.35
CA THR A 124 -5.72 1.36 -1.36
C THR A 124 -6.76 2.12 -0.55
N VAL A 125 -7.98 2.24 -1.08
CA VAL A 125 -9.11 2.96 -0.45
C VAL A 125 -10.38 2.12 -0.45
N ASN A 126 -11.27 2.41 0.51
CA ASN A 126 -12.57 1.74 0.63
C ASN A 126 -13.68 2.67 0.09
N PRO A 127 -14.51 2.24 -0.88
CA PRO A 127 -15.52 3.09 -1.53
C PRO A 127 -16.83 3.21 -0.74
N TYR A 128 -16.97 2.59 0.43
CA TYR A 128 -18.24 2.48 1.15
C TYR A 128 -18.91 3.84 1.43
N LEU A 129 -18.13 4.90 1.63
CA LEU A 129 -18.64 6.25 1.90
C LEU A 129 -18.94 7.08 0.64
N GLY A 130 -18.79 6.48 -0.54
CA GLY A 130 -19.15 7.12 -1.83
C GLY A 130 -18.02 7.94 -2.47
N ALA A 131 -18.29 8.39 -3.68
CA ALA A 131 -17.30 9.07 -4.53
C ALA A 131 -16.92 10.46 -4.00
N GLU A 132 -17.87 11.18 -3.41
CA GLU A 132 -17.60 12.50 -2.82
C GLU A 132 -16.58 12.39 -1.68
N ALA A 133 -16.75 11.42 -0.78
CA ALA A 133 -15.82 11.18 0.30
C ALA A 133 -14.41 10.79 -0.18
N LEU A 134 -14.31 10.08 -1.31
CA LEU A 134 -13.03 9.70 -1.91
C LEU A 134 -12.34 10.84 -2.69
N LYS A 135 -13.02 11.95 -2.95
CA LYS A 135 -12.49 13.03 -3.78
C LYS A 135 -11.09 13.51 -3.40
N PRO A 136 -10.72 13.69 -2.09
CA PRO A 136 -9.36 14.09 -1.73
C PRO A 136 -8.26 13.14 -2.24
N PHE A 137 -8.55 11.84 -2.33
CA PHE A 137 -7.63 10.87 -2.93
C PHE A 137 -7.66 10.92 -4.46
N LEU A 138 -8.85 11.00 -5.05
CA LEU A 138 -9.03 10.96 -6.51
C LEU A 138 -8.43 12.19 -7.21
N ASP A 139 -8.30 13.31 -6.50
CA ASP A 139 -7.65 14.53 -7.00
C ASP A 139 -6.11 14.39 -7.10
N LEU A 140 -5.52 13.33 -6.57
CA LEU A 140 -4.08 13.04 -6.67
C LEU A 140 -3.72 12.42 -8.04
N THR A 141 -3.70 13.21 -9.08
CA THR A 141 -3.60 12.76 -10.49
C THR A 141 -2.34 11.97 -10.85
N ASP A 142 -1.24 12.15 -10.12
CA ASP A 142 0.01 11.40 -10.29
C ASP A 142 0.05 10.10 -9.48
N SER A 143 -0.88 9.92 -8.54
CA SER A 143 -0.93 8.77 -7.64
C SER A 143 -1.89 7.70 -8.13
N GLY A 144 -1.60 6.44 -7.82
CA GLY A 144 -2.52 5.32 -8.04
C GLY A 144 -3.52 5.21 -6.90
N ILE A 145 -4.81 5.33 -7.20
CA ILE A 145 -5.87 5.08 -6.21
C ILE A 145 -6.52 3.74 -6.52
N ILE A 146 -6.27 2.77 -5.64
CA ILE A 146 -6.73 1.39 -5.81
C ILE A 146 -7.98 1.20 -4.95
N VAL A 147 -9.13 1.22 -5.59
CA VAL A 147 -10.44 1.14 -4.93
C VAL A 147 -10.80 -0.33 -4.69
N LEU A 148 -11.19 -0.69 -3.46
CA LEU A 148 -11.75 -2.01 -3.18
C LEU A 148 -13.03 -2.21 -3.97
N CYS A 149 -13.13 -3.36 -4.67
CA CYS A 149 -14.33 -3.74 -5.43
C CYS A 149 -14.88 -5.05 -4.90
N ARG A 150 -14.22 -6.17 -5.21
CA ARG A 150 -14.57 -7.49 -4.67
C ARG A 150 -13.37 -8.06 -3.94
N THR A 151 -13.51 -8.25 -2.63
CA THR A 151 -12.44 -8.78 -1.78
C THR A 151 -12.52 -10.31 -1.68
N SER A 152 -11.40 -10.96 -1.30
CA SER A 152 -11.28 -12.43 -1.33
C SER A 152 -11.66 -13.12 0.00
N ASN A 153 -11.99 -12.35 1.04
CA ASN A 153 -12.33 -12.92 2.35
C ASN A 153 -13.70 -13.62 2.33
N PRO A 154 -13.93 -14.63 3.18
CA PRO A 154 -15.16 -15.42 3.18
C PRO A 154 -16.45 -14.61 3.34
N GLY A 155 -16.43 -13.55 4.17
CA GLY A 155 -17.59 -12.68 4.41
C GLY A 155 -17.85 -11.63 3.35
N ALA A 156 -17.03 -11.54 2.29
CA ALA A 156 -17.16 -10.50 1.27
C ALA A 156 -18.54 -10.47 0.61
N GLY A 157 -19.14 -11.65 0.40
CA GLY A 157 -20.46 -11.78 -0.25
C GLY A 157 -21.62 -11.18 0.53
N GLU A 158 -21.47 -10.96 1.84
CA GLU A 158 -22.53 -10.38 2.66
C GLU A 158 -22.99 -8.99 2.18
N PHE A 159 -22.08 -8.23 1.57
CA PHE A 159 -22.36 -6.91 1.00
C PHE A 159 -22.01 -6.81 -0.49
N GLN A 160 -20.91 -7.43 -0.91
CA GLN A 160 -20.35 -7.20 -2.23
C GLN A 160 -21.04 -8.02 -3.34
N ASP A 161 -21.80 -9.05 -2.99
CA ASP A 161 -22.55 -9.88 -3.93
C ASP A 161 -24.05 -9.56 -3.93
N LEU A 162 -24.48 -8.53 -3.19
CA LEU A 162 -25.89 -8.09 -3.19
C LEU A 162 -26.26 -7.51 -4.55
N ILE A 163 -27.37 -7.99 -5.11
CA ILE A 163 -28.00 -7.42 -6.29
C ILE A 163 -28.94 -6.31 -5.80
N VAL A 164 -28.69 -5.09 -6.25
CA VAL A 164 -29.54 -3.94 -5.94
C VAL A 164 -30.30 -3.56 -7.22
N GLU A 165 -31.62 -3.64 -7.17
CA GLU A 165 -32.45 -3.05 -8.22
C GLU A 165 -32.49 -1.53 -8.01
N THR A 166 -31.83 -0.81 -8.91
CA THR A 166 -31.85 0.66 -8.88
C THR A 166 -32.65 1.17 -10.05
N ASN A 167 -33.64 2.04 -9.78
CA ASN A 167 -34.20 2.95 -10.78
C ASN A 167 -33.31 4.18 -10.96
N TRP A 168 -32.00 4.01 -10.79
CA TRP A 168 -31.03 5.10 -10.94
C TRP A 168 -30.85 5.35 -12.43
N GLU A 169 -31.40 6.47 -12.88
CA GLU A 169 -30.95 7.09 -14.12
C GLU A 169 -29.65 7.84 -13.77
N PRO A 170 -28.56 7.65 -14.53
CA PRO A 170 -27.28 8.31 -14.26
C PRO A 170 -27.31 9.83 -14.47
#